data_2b5af6d2cabe0569834d9c7b001d86d2
#
_entry.id   2b5af6d2cabe0569834d9c7b001d86d2
#
_cell.length_a   1.000
_cell.length_b   1.000
_cell.length_c   1.000
_cell.angle_alpha   90.00
_cell.angle_beta   90.00
_cell.angle_gamma   90.00
#
_symmetry.space_group_name_H-M   'P 1'
#
loop_
_entity.id
_entity.type
_entity.pdbx_description
1 polymer ?
#
loop_
_entity_poly.entity_id
_entity_poly.type
_entity_poly.pdbx_seq_one_letter_code
_entity_poly.pdbx_strand_id
1 'polypeptide(L)'
;MRGAGGAAFGDGVSAVRFCAVSAGEGRDDDDDGMARRLTLLVTSWDGTARRYACRAREIGDVKSLNSIDLGAPALCGTFVGTDEDAACVGCLDGSVRFVDFKTGAFRVVGAHDDGAVSAVEYDDATKKLFTFGWDRTIRAWDLTKDERGRAVSTTKTAGKCYAADLRDGKIFVATSDGQVLAYETRDLVRGVDGDDGRRASEAPPRPLINRRSSMRFQTRAIAANIRGDGFVAASVEGRVAVEFIRDEENDKRKYAFKCHRKTDDASVGEIVYPVHAVAFHPVHGTFATGGGDGYVNFWDGDAKKRLFQSPRYPTSISALAFSPCGSLLAIASSYAHEERENNKPEDRVFLRETRAEEVTPKSAKTS
;
A
#
# COMPACT_ATOMS: atom_id res chain seq x y z
N MET A 1 21.59 -8.38 -2.77
CA MET A 1 20.47 -7.98 -1.92
C MET A 1 20.99 -7.84 -0.50
N ARG A 2 20.80 -6.71 0.17
CA ARG A 2 21.15 -6.53 1.57
C ARG A 2 19.86 -6.16 2.29
N GLY A 3 19.63 -6.78 3.47
CA GLY A 3 18.51 -6.44 4.35
C GLY A 3 18.75 -5.07 4.99
N ALA A 4 17.66 -4.35 5.31
CA ALA A 4 17.74 -3.15 6.11
C ALA A 4 18.38 -3.51 7.48
N GLY A 5 19.50 -2.88 7.81
CA GLY A 5 20.14 -3.03 9.11
C GLY A 5 19.25 -2.40 10.20
N GLY A 6 18.95 -3.14 11.26
CA GLY A 6 18.14 -2.68 12.40
C GLY A 6 17.89 -3.84 13.36
N ALA A 7 17.22 -3.56 14.48
CA ALA A 7 16.76 -4.62 15.37
C ALA A 7 15.82 -5.56 14.60
N ALA A 8 15.96 -6.87 14.84
CA ALA A 8 15.06 -7.87 14.26
C ALA A 8 13.59 -7.51 14.55
N PHE A 9 12.70 -7.88 13.65
CA PHE A 9 11.27 -7.78 13.90
C PHE A 9 10.85 -8.91 14.85
N GLY A 10 10.03 -8.58 15.85
CA GLY A 10 9.47 -9.57 16.76
C GLY A 10 8.37 -10.41 16.10
N ASP A 11 7.75 -9.88 15.05
CA ASP A 11 6.73 -10.53 14.24
C ASP A 11 6.70 -9.93 12.82
N GLY A 12 5.86 -10.46 11.93
CA GLY A 12 5.81 -10.16 10.51
C GLY A 12 5.66 -8.67 10.17
N VAL A 13 6.35 -8.23 9.13
CA VAL A 13 6.19 -6.89 8.56
C VAL A 13 4.85 -6.80 7.84
N SER A 14 4.03 -5.86 8.23
CA SER A 14 2.66 -5.68 7.71
C SER A 14 2.59 -4.72 6.53
N ALA A 15 3.33 -3.60 6.58
CA ALA A 15 3.38 -2.63 5.50
C ALA A 15 4.73 -1.91 5.42
N VAL A 16 5.03 -1.41 4.21
CA VAL A 16 6.15 -0.51 3.92
C VAL A 16 5.65 0.66 3.09
N ARG A 17 6.11 1.88 3.40
CA ARG A 17 5.71 3.09 2.66
C ARG A 17 6.85 4.11 2.63
N PHE A 18 7.22 4.61 1.46
CA PHE A 18 8.12 5.75 1.36
C PHE A 18 7.39 7.06 1.64
N CYS A 19 8.11 8.02 2.25
CA CYS A 19 7.63 9.38 2.36
C CYS A 19 7.50 10.00 0.96
N ALA A 20 6.43 10.77 0.74
CA ALA A 20 6.29 11.58 -0.46
C ALA A 20 7.37 12.66 -0.51
N VAL A 21 7.68 13.14 -1.69
CA VAL A 21 8.67 14.19 -1.91
C VAL A 21 7.94 15.49 -2.22
N SER A 22 8.39 16.61 -1.63
CA SER A 22 7.81 17.92 -1.93
C SER A 22 7.99 18.27 -3.41
N ALA A 23 6.94 18.89 -4.01
CA ALA A 23 6.99 19.36 -5.37
C ALA A 23 8.09 20.45 -5.51
N GLY A 24 9.09 20.21 -6.34
CA GLY A 24 10.26 21.08 -6.52
C GLY A 24 11.61 20.41 -6.22
N GLU A 25 11.61 19.30 -5.49
CA GLU A 25 12.83 18.59 -5.12
C GLU A 25 13.01 17.27 -5.93
N GLY A 26 12.48 17.22 -7.14
CA GLY A 26 12.38 16.01 -7.97
C GLY A 26 13.63 15.57 -8.72
N ARG A 27 14.83 16.04 -8.34
CA ARG A 27 16.09 15.52 -8.91
C ARG A 27 16.72 14.52 -7.95
N ASP A 28 17.16 13.39 -8.49
CA ASP A 28 17.80 12.29 -7.75
C ASP A 28 19.15 12.67 -7.11
N ASP A 29 19.73 13.79 -7.52
CA ASP A 29 21.01 14.29 -7.05
C ASP A 29 20.83 15.70 -6.44
N ASP A 30 21.34 15.91 -5.24
CA ASP A 30 21.63 17.24 -4.74
C ASP A 30 22.75 17.86 -5.59
N ASP A 31 22.86 19.19 -5.63
CA ASP A 31 23.87 19.94 -6.40
C ASP A 31 25.31 19.45 -6.19
N ASP A 32 25.57 18.72 -5.10
CA ASP A 32 26.86 18.11 -4.74
C ASP A 32 27.04 16.66 -5.25
N GLY A 33 26.12 16.11 -6.07
CA GLY A 33 26.20 14.73 -6.58
C GLY A 33 25.95 13.64 -5.54
N MET A 34 25.45 13.99 -4.34
CA MET A 34 25.05 13.04 -3.32
C MET A 34 23.64 12.51 -3.61
N ALA A 35 23.50 11.19 -3.57
CA ALA A 35 22.21 10.53 -3.73
C ALA A 35 21.22 11.00 -2.66
N ARG A 36 20.01 11.39 -3.09
CA ARG A 36 18.97 11.89 -2.21
C ARG A 36 18.62 10.90 -1.10
N ARG A 37 18.51 11.41 0.12
CA ARG A 37 18.00 10.65 1.25
C ARG A 37 16.50 10.45 1.11
N LEU A 38 16.06 9.19 1.23
CA LEU A 38 14.66 8.78 1.24
C LEU A 38 14.31 8.23 2.62
N THR A 39 13.08 8.45 3.05
CA THR A 39 12.59 7.95 4.33
C THR A 39 11.54 6.87 4.10
N LEU A 40 11.70 5.73 4.79
CA LEU A 40 10.83 4.57 4.72
C LEU A 40 10.17 4.33 6.08
N LEU A 41 8.85 4.25 6.08
CA LEU A 41 8.04 3.75 7.19
C LEU A 41 7.84 2.24 7.02
N VAL A 42 8.01 1.52 8.11
CA VAL A 42 7.74 0.08 8.22
C VAL A 42 6.84 -0.15 9.43
N THR A 43 5.73 -0.83 9.24
CA THR A 43 4.86 -1.28 10.32
C THR A 43 4.94 -2.79 10.47
N SER A 44 4.73 -3.31 11.69
CA SER A 44 4.87 -4.73 11.99
C SER A 44 3.77 -5.22 12.94
N TRP A 45 3.46 -6.51 12.84
CA TRP A 45 2.59 -7.23 13.76
C TRP A 45 3.14 -7.26 15.19
N ASP A 46 4.45 -7.00 15.40
CA ASP A 46 5.06 -6.82 16.72
C ASP A 46 4.63 -5.52 17.44
N GLY A 47 3.75 -4.73 16.81
CA GLY A 47 3.23 -3.49 17.37
C GLY A 47 4.12 -2.28 17.15
N THR A 48 5.17 -2.38 16.34
CA THR A 48 6.08 -1.25 16.12
C THR A 48 5.82 -0.51 14.81
N ALA A 49 6.02 0.82 14.86
CA ALA A 49 6.24 1.66 13.70
C ALA A 49 7.71 2.09 13.66
N ARG A 50 8.41 1.75 12.59
CA ARG A 50 9.84 1.99 12.43
C ARG A 50 10.12 2.90 11.25
N ARG A 51 11.06 3.81 11.43
CA ARG A 51 11.52 4.73 10.39
C ARG A 51 12.96 4.46 10.02
N TYR A 52 13.22 4.41 8.72
CA TYR A 52 14.54 4.18 8.15
C TYR A 52 14.91 5.28 7.17
N ALA A 53 16.19 5.69 7.16
CA ALA A 53 16.78 6.45 6.07
C ALA A 53 17.48 5.52 5.10
N CYS A 54 17.34 5.79 3.80
CA CYS A 54 17.99 5.06 2.73
C CYS A 54 18.40 6.00 1.60
N ARG A 55 19.37 5.57 0.77
CA ARG A 55 19.85 6.31 -0.39
C ARG A 55 19.84 5.42 -1.63
N ALA A 56 19.43 6.00 -2.77
CA ALA A 56 19.27 5.25 -4.02
C ALA A 56 20.57 4.62 -4.54
N ARG A 57 21.69 5.30 -4.43
CA ARG A 57 22.99 4.82 -4.95
C ARG A 57 23.84 4.03 -3.94
N GLU A 58 23.42 3.98 -2.68
CA GLU A 58 24.15 3.32 -1.60
C GLU A 58 23.26 2.25 -0.95
N ILE A 59 22.91 1.20 -1.70
CA ILE A 59 21.98 0.11 -1.25
C ILE A 59 22.45 -0.57 0.05
N GLY A 60 23.67 -0.29 0.53
CA GLY A 60 24.18 -0.79 1.79
C GLY A 60 23.98 0.13 2.99
N ASP A 61 23.57 1.38 2.79
CA ASP A 61 23.44 2.40 3.84
C ASP A 61 21.95 2.61 4.20
N VAL A 62 21.34 1.58 4.77
CA VAL A 62 20.00 1.68 5.38
C VAL A 62 20.18 1.90 6.86
N LYS A 63 19.87 3.09 7.32
CA LYS A 63 20.01 3.48 8.72
C LYS A 63 18.65 3.44 9.41
N SER A 64 18.55 2.63 10.47
CA SER A 64 17.42 2.74 11.40
C SER A 64 17.47 4.09 12.12
N LEU A 65 16.37 4.84 12.05
CA LEU A 65 16.26 6.15 12.69
C LEU A 65 15.51 6.07 14.02
N ASN A 66 14.30 5.52 13.98
CA ASN A 66 13.40 5.43 15.14
C ASN A 66 12.61 4.13 15.10
N SER A 67 12.23 3.66 16.29
CA SER A 67 11.24 2.61 16.49
C SER A 67 10.33 3.01 17.63
N ILE A 68 9.03 3.04 17.40
CA ILE A 68 8.02 3.40 18.38
C ILE A 68 7.12 2.20 18.59
N ASP A 69 7.04 1.74 19.84
CA ASP A 69 6.09 0.71 20.25
C ASP A 69 4.72 1.35 20.41
N LEU A 70 3.77 0.85 19.66
CA LEU A 70 2.38 1.34 19.66
C LEU A 70 1.50 0.60 20.68
N GLY A 71 1.97 -0.51 21.27
CA GLY A 71 1.20 -1.31 22.22
C GLY A 71 0.06 -2.12 21.60
N ALA A 72 -0.05 -2.18 20.27
CA ALA A 72 -0.99 -3.02 19.52
C ALA A 72 -0.41 -3.33 18.14
N PRO A 73 -0.67 -4.51 17.55
CA PRO A 73 -0.20 -4.86 16.22
C PRO A 73 -0.54 -3.79 15.19
N ALA A 74 0.48 -3.30 14.48
CA ALA A 74 0.35 -2.30 13.44
C ALA A 74 0.14 -2.99 12.09
N LEU A 75 -0.98 -2.70 11.41
CA LEU A 75 -1.35 -3.38 10.17
C LEU A 75 -1.02 -2.59 8.91
N CYS A 76 -1.06 -1.28 9.01
CA CYS A 76 -0.85 -0.37 7.88
C CYS A 76 -0.31 0.98 8.38
N GLY A 77 0.32 1.74 7.48
CA GLY A 77 0.84 3.05 7.84
C GLY A 77 1.07 3.93 6.63
N THR A 78 0.95 5.24 6.81
CA THR A 78 1.25 6.25 5.80
C THR A 78 1.88 7.48 6.46
N PHE A 79 2.73 8.20 5.71
CA PHE A 79 3.20 9.51 6.15
C PHE A 79 2.10 10.57 6.00
N VAL A 80 2.21 11.67 6.73
CA VAL A 80 1.30 12.81 6.62
C VAL A 80 1.88 13.80 5.61
N GLY A 81 1.46 13.67 4.37
CA GLY A 81 1.99 14.46 3.26
C GLY A 81 3.49 14.19 3.03
N THR A 82 4.26 15.26 3.01
CA THR A 82 5.72 15.22 2.83
C THR A 82 6.51 15.28 4.14
N ASP A 83 5.82 15.27 5.28
CA ASP A 83 6.47 15.29 6.60
C ASP A 83 7.03 13.90 6.94
N GLU A 84 8.35 13.75 6.92
CA GLU A 84 9.04 12.51 7.24
C GLU A 84 9.04 12.17 8.74
N ASP A 85 8.66 13.11 9.60
CA ASP A 85 8.56 12.93 11.05
C ASP A 85 7.14 12.57 11.51
N ALA A 86 6.12 12.72 10.64
CA ALA A 86 4.72 12.50 10.97
C ALA A 86 4.13 11.33 10.16
N ALA A 87 3.58 10.34 10.86
CA ALA A 87 2.90 9.21 10.24
C ALA A 87 1.57 8.89 10.94
N CYS A 88 0.67 8.24 10.20
CA CYS A 88 -0.53 7.62 10.76
C CYS A 88 -0.47 6.11 10.59
N VAL A 89 -0.86 5.38 11.62
CA VAL A 89 -0.83 3.92 11.68
C VAL A 89 -2.20 3.40 12.08
N GLY A 90 -2.68 2.41 11.36
CA GLY A 90 -3.88 1.63 11.69
C GLY A 90 -3.50 0.33 12.39
N CYS A 91 -4.18 0.05 13.49
CA CYS A 91 -3.88 -1.09 14.35
C CYS A 91 -4.96 -2.18 14.33
N LEU A 92 -4.59 -3.36 14.80
CA LEU A 92 -5.49 -4.52 14.92
C LEU A 92 -6.62 -4.27 15.92
N ASP A 93 -6.38 -3.49 16.97
CA ASP A 93 -7.36 -3.09 17.98
C ASP A 93 -8.39 -2.06 17.48
N GLY A 94 -8.31 -1.69 16.20
CA GLY A 94 -9.17 -0.68 15.57
C GLY A 94 -8.69 0.75 15.75
N SER A 95 -7.69 1.01 16.59
CA SER A 95 -7.20 2.36 16.81
C SER A 95 -6.44 2.91 15.60
N VAL A 96 -6.61 4.22 15.39
CA VAL A 96 -5.84 5.02 14.43
C VAL A 96 -4.90 5.90 15.25
N ARG A 97 -3.60 5.78 15.02
CA ARG A 97 -2.56 6.45 15.80
C ARG A 97 -1.75 7.40 14.95
N PHE A 98 -1.65 8.65 15.38
CA PHE A 98 -0.71 9.61 14.84
C PHE A 98 0.62 9.44 15.58
N VAL A 99 1.67 9.19 14.83
CA VAL A 99 3.03 8.92 15.31
C VAL A 99 3.90 10.13 14.98
N ASP A 100 4.54 10.71 16.00
CA ASP A 100 5.52 11.78 15.86
C ASP A 100 6.92 11.19 16.12
N PHE A 101 7.67 10.96 15.06
CA PHE A 101 9.02 10.41 15.14
C PHE A 101 10.04 11.41 15.71
N LYS A 102 9.73 12.71 15.70
CA LYS A 102 10.61 13.73 16.26
C LYS A 102 10.61 13.69 17.79
N THR A 103 9.44 13.50 18.38
CA THR A 103 9.29 13.39 19.84
C THR A 103 9.39 11.96 20.34
N GLY A 104 9.25 10.98 19.47
CA GLY A 104 9.20 9.55 19.83
C GLY A 104 7.89 9.12 20.48
N ALA A 105 6.82 9.90 20.31
CA ALA A 105 5.52 9.68 20.93
C ALA A 105 4.43 9.39 19.88
N PHE A 106 3.29 8.89 20.34
CA PHE A 106 2.08 8.80 19.53
C PHE A 106 0.85 9.27 20.31
N ARG A 107 -0.20 9.62 19.56
CA ARG A 107 -1.53 9.89 20.10
C ARG A 107 -2.58 9.14 19.31
N VAL A 108 -3.68 8.78 19.98
CA VAL A 108 -4.83 8.17 19.30
C VAL A 108 -5.63 9.28 18.62
N VAL A 109 -5.82 9.16 17.30
CA VAL A 109 -6.67 10.05 16.49
C VAL A 109 -8.13 9.68 16.67
N GLY A 110 -8.40 8.38 16.69
CA GLY A 110 -9.73 7.79 16.86
C GLY A 110 -9.66 6.28 16.66
N ALA A 111 -10.82 5.66 16.50
CA ALA A 111 -10.88 4.21 16.34
C ALA A 111 -12.06 3.79 15.43
N HIS A 112 -11.94 2.61 14.84
CA HIS A 112 -13.02 1.82 14.28
C HIS A 112 -13.64 0.95 15.39
N ASP A 113 -14.97 0.94 15.50
CA ASP A 113 -15.63 0.46 16.72
C ASP A 113 -15.63 -1.07 16.87
N ASP A 114 -15.56 -1.79 15.76
CA ASP A 114 -15.62 -3.26 15.77
C ASP A 114 -14.77 -3.85 14.65
N GLY A 115 -13.48 -3.78 14.81
CA GLY A 115 -12.54 -4.40 13.87
C GLY A 115 -11.30 -3.57 13.56
N ALA A 116 -10.32 -4.27 13.02
CA ALA A 116 -9.03 -3.73 12.67
C ALA A 116 -9.10 -2.66 11.58
N VAL A 117 -8.11 -1.78 11.56
CA VAL A 117 -7.84 -0.85 10.46
C VAL A 117 -6.94 -1.53 9.45
N SER A 118 -7.47 -1.85 8.28
CA SER A 118 -6.75 -2.60 7.24
C SER A 118 -5.92 -1.73 6.30
N ALA A 119 -6.29 -0.46 6.14
CA ALA A 119 -5.54 0.50 5.35
C ALA A 119 -5.69 1.92 5.91
N VAL A 120 -4.69 2.75 5.67
CA VAL A 120 -4.69 4.20 5.96
C VAL A 120 -4.06 4.93 4.79
N GLU A 121 -4.69 6.02 4.35
CA GLU A 121 -4.20 6.86 3.28
C GLU A 121 -4.37 8.34 3.63
N TYR A 122 -3.37 9.16 3.35
CA TYR A 122 -3.44 10.60 3.54
C TYR A 122 -3.58 11.29 2.19
N ASP A 123 -4.56 12.16 2.08
CA ASP A 123 -4.80 12.94 0.86
C ASP A 123 -4.36 14.40 1.05
N ASP A 124 -3.33 14.77 0.31
CA ASP A 124 -2.79 16.13 0.35
C ASP A 124 -3.76 17.18 -0.19
N ALA A 125 -4.66 16.82 -1.09
CA ALA A 125 -5.61 17.77 -1.67
C ALA A 125 -6.69 18.19 -0.66
N THR A 126 -7.22 17.24 0.10
CA THR A 126 -8.24 17.50 1.14
C THR A 126 -7.63 17.73 2.52
N LYS A 127 -6.31 17.45 2.70
CA LYS A 127 -5.62 17.46 4.00
C LYS A 127 -6.32 16.58 5.04
N LYS A 128 -6.84 15.44 4.59
CA LYS A 128 -7.53 14.48 5.45
C LYS A 128 -6.86 13.11 5.42
N LEU A 129 -6.93 12.44 6.56
CA LEU A 129 -6.59 11.04 6.68
C LEU A 129 -7.84 10.20 6.42
N PHE A 130 -7.73 9.19 5.57
CA PHE A 130 -8.76 8.19 5.34
C PHE A 130 -8.33 6.85 5.92
N THR A 131 -9.25 6.19 6.62
CA THR A 131 -9.02 4.89 7.23
C THR A 131 -10.12 3.91 6.82
N PHE A 132 -9.74 2.64 6.68
CA PHE A 132 -10.59 1.58 6.14
C PHE A 132 -10.65 0.44 7.14
N GLY A 133 -11.85 0.18 7.67
CA GLY A 133 -12.04 -0.72 8.79
C GLY A 133 -12.70 -2.05 8.44
N TRP A 134 -12.43 -3.06 9.27
CA TRP A 134 -13.20 -4.30 9.25
C TRP A 134 -14.59 -4.12 9.87
N ASP A 135 -14.85 -2.98 10.51
CA ASP A 135 -16.19 -2.54 10.94
C ASP A 135 -17.10 -2.13 9.76
N ARG A 136 -16.63 -2.30 8.53
CA ARG A 136 -17.35 -1.94 7.29
C ARG A 136 -17.59 -0.44 7.17
N THR A 137 -16.60 0.35 7.58
CA THR A 137 -16.62 1.81 7.41
C THR A 137 -15.35 2.33 6.76
N ILE A 138 -15.52 3.42 6.00
CA ILE A 138 -14.47 4.33 5.59
C ILE A 138 -14.64 5.58 6.44
N ARG A 139 -13.61 5.99 7.16
CA ARG A 139 -13.64 7.19 8.02
C ARG A 139 -12.63 8.21 7.53
N ALA A 140 -13.02 9.48 7.53
CA ALA A 140 -12.12 10.60 7.28
C ALA A 140 -11.85 11.33 8.59
N TRP A 141 -10.60 11.79 8.78
CA TRP A 141 -10.13 12.44 9.99
C TRP A 141 -9.41 13.73 9.65
N ASP A 142 -9.62 14.74 10.50
CA ASP A 142 -8.88 15.99 10.47
C ASP A 142 -7.77 15.96 11.54
N LEU A 143 -6.52 15.86 11.09
CA LEU A 143 -5.38 15.77 12.02
C LEU A 143 -5.04 17.09 12.71
N THR A 144 -5.57 18.21 12.20
CA THR A 144 -5.33 19.56 12.76
C THR A 144 -6.26 19.90 13.90
N LYS A 145 -7.40 19.23 14.00
CA LYS A 145 -8.38 19.42 15.05
C LYS A 145 -8.15 18.41 16.17
N ASP A 146 -8.09 18.89 17.40
CA ASP A 146 -8.03 18.04 18.59
C ASP A 146 -9.43 17.52 19.00
N GLU A 147 -10.24 17.15 18.01
CA GLU A 147 -11.54 16.52 18.24
C GLU A 147 -11.32 15.05 18.56
N ARG A 148 -11.03 14.77 19.81
CA ARG A 148 -10.67 13.45 20.33
C ARG A 148 -11.66 12.37 19.87
N GLY A 149 -11.19 11.53 18.93
CA GLY A 149 -11.90 10.32 18.52
C GLY A 149 -13.08 10.53 17.56
N ARG A 150 -13.36 11.74 17.08
CA ARG A 150 -14.47 11.99 16.14
C ARG A 150 -13.99 12.06 14.69
N ALA A 151 -14.43 11.12 13.87
CA ALA A 151 -14.26 11.20 12.44
C ALA A 151 -15.06 12.39 11.87
N VAL A 152 -14.47 13.13 10.93
CA VAL A 152 -15.18 14.20 10.20
C VAL A 152 -16.27 13.64 9.29
N SER A 153 -16.07 12.42 8.76
CA SER A 153 -17.11 11.70 8.04
C SER A 153 -16.96 10.19 8.21
N THR A 154 -18.07 9.47 8.07
CA THR A 154 -18.11 8.01 8.11
C THR A 154 -19.02 7.50 7.00
N THR A 155 -18.46 6.71 6.09
CA THR A 155 -19.15 6.07 4.97
C THR A 155 -19.23 4.57 5.22
N LYS A 156 -20.45 4.00 5.20
CA LYS A 156 -20.65 2.56 5.36
C LYS A 156 -20.41 1.81 4.05
N THR A 157 -19.77 0.66 4.14
CA THR A 157 -19.60 -0.31 3.05
C THR A 157 -20.37 -1.59 3.34
N ALA A 158 -20.73 -2.36 2.30
CA ALA A 158 -21.46 -3.62 2.49
C ALA A 158 -20.57 -4.69 3.15
N GLY A 159 -19.32 -4.81 2.70
CA GLY A 159 -18.33 -5.74 3.26
C GLY A 159 -17.25 -5.03 4.08
N LYS A 160 -16.45 -5.82 4.84
CA LYS A 160 -15.22 -5.34 5.50
C LYS A 160 -14.26 -4.79 4.46
N CYS A 161 -13.61 -3.66 4.73
CA CYS A 161 -12.54 -3.17 3.87
C CYS A 161 -11.30 -4.04 4.07
N TYR A 162 -10.79 -4.64 3.01
CA TYR A 162 -9.60 -5.51 3.08
C TYR A 162 -8.32 -4.85 2.60
N ALA A 163 -8.43 -4.04 1.57
CA ALA A 163 -7.32 -3.27 1.02
C ALA A 163 -7.85 -1.98 0.41
N ALA A 164 -7.05 -0.93 0.49
CA ALA A 164 -7.34 0.33 -0.17
C ALA A 164 -6.05 0.97 -0.66
N ASP A 165 -6.17 1.83 -1.67
CA ASP A 165 -5.09 2.67 -2.17
C ASP A 165 -5.66 4.00 -2.67
N LEU A 166 -4.86 5.05 -2.56
CA LEU A 166 -5.21 6.42 -2.94
C LEU A 166 -4.30 6.92 -4.05
N ARG A 167 -4.90 7.46 -5.10
CA ARG A 167 -4.16 8.10 -6.18
C ARG A 167 -4.98 9.21 -6.80
N ASP A 168 -4.36 10.38 -6.97
CA ASP A 168 -4.96 11.54 -7.67
C ASP A 168 -6.37 11.88 -7.15
N GLY A 169 -6.49 12.00 -5.82
CA GLY A 169 -7.75 12.32 -5.14
C GLY A 169 -8.84 11.23 -5.26
N LYS A 170 -8.48 10.01 -5.65
CA LYS A 170 -9.39 8.87 -5.76
C LYS A 170 -8.93 7.72 -4.88
N ILE A 171 -9.85 7.19 -4.12
CA ILE A 171 -9.68 6.03 -3.26
C ILE A 171 -10.32 4.82 -3.91
N PHE A 172 -9.57 3.72 -3.97
CA PHE A 172 -10.04 2.41 -4.43
C PHE A 172 -10.06 1.47 -3.24
N VAL A 173 -11.16 0.75 -3.04
CA VAL A 173 -11.36 -0.14 -1.89
C VAL A 173 -11.84 -1.50 -2.35
N ALA A 174 -11.16 -2.55 -1.92
CA ALA A 174 -11.61 -3.92 -2.08
C ALA A 174 -12.26 -4.42 -0.78
N THR A 175 -13.44 -5.03 -0.90
CA THR A 175 -14.25 -5.44 0.25
C THR A 175 -14.46 -6.94 0.33
N SER A 176 -14.81 -7.43 1.53
CA SER A 176 -14.94 -8.87 1.84
C SER A 176 -16.09 -9.57 1.11
N ASP A 177 -17.08 -8.82 0.65
CA ASP A 177 -18.20 -9.30 -0.18
C ASP A 177 -17.84 -9.37 -1.68
N GLY A 178 -16.57 -9.11 -2.02
CA GLY A 178 -16.05 -9.19 -3.37
C GLY A 178 -16.38 -7.98 -4.24
N GLN A 179 -16.76 -6.85 -3.65
CA GLN A 179 -16.93 -5.60 -4.37
C GLN A 179 -15.63 -4.80 -4.46
N VAL A 180 -15.50 -4.00 -5.50
CA VAL A 180 -14.56 -2.90 -5.59
C VAL A 180 -15.33 -1.60 -5.65
N LEU A 181 -15.00 -0.70 -4.76
CA LEU A 181 -15.55 0.65 -4.67
C LEU A 181 -14.48 1.66 -5.06
N ALA A 182 -14.86 2.74 -5.73
CA ALA A 182 -13.99 3.90 -5.86
C ALA A 182 -14.77 5.17 -5.53
N TYR A 183 -14.09 6.12 -4.88
CA TYR A 183 -14.66 7.41 -4.50
C TYR A 183 -13.68 8.54 -4.80
N GLU A 184 -14.20 9.73 -5.11
CA GLU A 184 -13.43 10.96 -4.98
C GLU A 184 -13.25 11.29 -3.49
N THR A 185 -12.04 11.62 -3.07
CA THR A 185 -11.77 11.97 -1.66
C THR A 185 -12.60 13.14 -1.18
N ARG A 186 -12.80 14.15 -2.05
CA ARG A 186 -13.64 15.31 -1.77
C ARG A 186 -15.11 14.95 -1.49
N ASP A 187 -15.63 13.88 -2.11
CA ASP A 187 -17.02 13.47 -1.90
C ASP A 187 -17.19 12.74 -0.58
N LEU A 188 -16.14 12.05 -0.10
CA LEU A 188 -16.11 11.42 1.21
C LEU A 188 -16.08 12.42 2.39
N VAL A 189 -15.61 13.66 2.15
CA VAL A 189 -15.58 14.73 3.16
C VAL A 189 -16.67 15.79 2.98
N ARG A 190 -17.51 15.68 1.93
CA ARG A 190 -18.67 16.56 1.76
C ARG A 190 -19.66 16.37 2.89
N GLY A 191 -20.04 17.48 3.52
CA GLY A 191 -21.00 17.48 4.60
C GLY A 191 -20.39 17.65 5.98
N VAL A 192 -19.09 17.79 6.06
CA VAL A 192 -18.44 18.36 7.23
C VAL A 192 -18.65 19.87 7.19
N ASP A 193 -19.06 20.48 8.31
CA ASP A 193 -19.31 21.91 8.44
C ASP A 193 -18.19 22.72 7.78
N GLY A 194 -18.44 23.15 6.55
CA GLY A 194 -17.64 24.16 5.91
C GLY A 194 -17.91 25.48 6.65
N ASP A 195 -16.92 26.32 6.68
CA ASP A 195 -16.93 27.67 7.26
C ASP A 195 -18.04 28.59 6.63
N ASP A 196 -18.83 28.06 5.67
CA ASP A 196 -19.88 28.76 4.92
C ASP A 196 -21.31 28.44 5.42
N GLY A 197 -21.47 27.73 6.53
CA GLY A 197 -22.77 27.50 7.19
C GLY A 197 -23.80 26.69 6.37
N ARG A 198 -23.37 26.01 5.29
CA ARG A 198 -24.25 25.14 4.52
C ARG A 198 -24.38 23.79 5.22
N ARG A 199 -25.62 23.35 5.48
CA ARG A 199 -25.93 22.04 6.03
C ARG A 199 -25.28 20.95 5.20
N ALA A 200 -24.67 19.99 5.88
CA ALA A 200 -24.18 18.75 5.31
C ALA A 200 -25.21 18.12 4.37
N SER A 201 -24.78 17.65 3.20
CA SER A 201 -25.64 16.84 2.34
C SER A 201 -26.01 15.56 3.09
N GLU A 202 -27.30 15.34 3.34
CA GLU A 202 -27.80 14.11 4.00
C GLU A 202 -27.60 12.85 3.14
N ALA A 203 -27.27 13.02 1.86
CA ALA A 203 -27.09 11.89 0.95
C ALA A 203 -25.68 11.27 1.12
N PRO A 204 -25.59 9.94 1.18
CA PRO A 204 -24.29 9.25 1.26
C PRO A 204 -23.45 9.54 0.01
N PRO A 205 -22.12 9.56 0.12
CA PRO A 205 -21.24 9.80 -1.01
C PRO A 205 -21.48 8.76 -2.11
N ARG A 206 -21.60 9.24 -3.34
CA ARG A 206 -21.84 8.36 -4.47
C ARG A 206 -20.50 7.82 -4.99
N PRO A 207 -20.31 6.49 -5.05
CA PRO A 207 -19.08 5.91 -5.58
C PRO A 207 -18.99 6.14 -7.11
N LEU A 208 -17.76 6.35 -7.59
CA LEU A 208 -17.41 6.31 -9.01
C LEU A 208 -17.54 4.89 -9.57
N ILE A 209 -17.19 3.89 -8.75
CA ILE A 209 -17.36 2.47 -9.03
C ILE A 209 -18.01 1.80 -7.81
N ASN A 210 -18.97 0.94 -8.09
CA ASN A 210 -19.50 -0.05 -7.15
C ASN A 210 -19.85 -1.29 -7.97
N ARG A 211 -18.87 -2.18 -8.13
CA ARG A 211 -19.06 -3.37 -8.94
C ARG A 211 -18.31 -4.56 -8.35
N ARG A 212 -18.74 -5.76 -8.73
CA ARG A 212 -18.07 -6.98 -8.33
C ARG A 212 -16.67 -7.06 -8.96
N SER A 213 -15.68 -7.40 -8.17
CA SER A 213 -14.32 -7.69 -8.64
C SER A 213 -14.33 -8.78 -9.70
N SER A 214 -13.44 -8.68 -10.68
CA SER A 214 -13.18 -9.77 -11.64
C SER A 214 -12.54 -11.01 -10.99
N MET A 215 -12.18 -10.91 -9.70
CA MET A 215 -11.61 -12.01 -8.94
C MET A 215 -12.70 -12.93 -8.38
N ARG A 216 -12.45 -14.23 -8.41
CA ARG A 216 -13.34 -15.26 -7.90
C ARG A 216 -13.26 -15.40 -6.38
N PHE A 217 -12.05 -15.20 -5.84
CA PHE A 217 -11.71 -15.35 -4.44
C PHE A 217 -11.32 -13.98 -3.85
N GLN A 218 -11.05 -13.97 -2.58
CA GLN A 218 -10.75 -12.78 -1.80
C GLN A 218 -9.64 -11.94 -2.43
N THR A 219 -9.92 -10.66 -2.63
CA THR A 219 -8.90 -9.66 -2.97
C THR A 219 -8.03 -9.40 -1.74
N ARG A 220 -6.72 -9.51 -1.91
CA ARG A 220 -5.73 -9.33 -0.84
C ARG A 220 -5.05 -7.97 -0.89
N ALA A 221 -4.81 -7.47 -2.11
CA ALA A 221 -4.18 -6.17 -2.33
C ALA A 221 -4.84 -5.45 -3.50
N ILE A 222 -4.84 -4.13 -3.45
CA ILE A 222 -5.28 -3.25 -4.52
C ILE A 222 -4.27 -2.11 -4.64
N ALA A 223 -3.99 -1.67 -5.86
CA ALA A 223 -3.18 -0.49 -6.13
C ALA A 223 -3.77 0.30 -7.28
N ALA A 224 -3.89 1.61 -7.11
CA ALA A 224 -4.33 2.52 -8.14
C ALA A 224 -3.22 2.75 -9.16
N ASN A 225 -3.56 2.85 -10.44
CA ASN A 225 -2.59 3.18 -11.47
C ASN A 225 -2.15 4.66 -11.36
N ILE A 226 -1.04 4.99 -11.99
CA ILE A 226 -0.43 6.33 -11.89
C ILE A 226 -1.32 7.47 -12.42
N ARG A 227 -2.32 7.16 -13.25
CA ARG A 227 -3.28 8.14 -13.81
C ARG A 227 -4.53 8.28 -12.95
N GLY A 228 -4.72 7.43 -11.93
CA GLY A 228 -5.95 7.42 -11.13
C GLY A 228 -7.21 7.07 -11.93
N ASP A 229 -7.09 6.46 -13.12
CA ASP A 229 -8.21 6.07 -13.97
C ASP A 229 -8.52 4.56 -13.95
N GLY A 230 -7.69 3.80 -13.21
CA GLY A 230 -7.82 2.35 -13.06
C GLY A 230 -7.03 1.82 -11.88
N PHE A 231 -7.07 0.50 -11.71
CA PHE A 231 -6.42 -0.17 -10.60
C PHE A 231 -6.00 -1.59 -10.96
N VAL A 232 -5.13 -2.13 -10.16
CA VAL A 232 -4.77 -3.55 -10.17
C VAL A 232 -5.22 -4.16 -8.84
N ALA A 233 -5.99 -5.24 -8.90
CA ALA A 233 -6.40 -6.03 -7.75
C ALA A 233 -5.71 -7.40 -7.79
N ALA A 234 -5.24 -7.87 -6.64
CA ALA A 234 -4.57 -9.15 -6.49
C ALA A 234 -5.31 -10.02 -5.46
N SER A 235 -5.37 -11.33 -5.70
CA SER A 235 -6.15 -12.27 -4.91
C SER A 235 -5.32 -13.37 -4.26
N VAL A 236 -5.94 -14.04 -3.30
CA VAL A 236 -5.37 -15.22 -2.61
C VAL A 236 -5.24 -16.44 -3.54
N GLU A 237 -5.82 -16.40 -4.74
CA GLU A 237 -5.78 -17.51 -5.71
C GLU A 237 -4.65 -17.40 -6.75
N GLY A 238 -3.61 -16.56 -6.49
CA GLY A 238 -2.52 -16.38 -7.46
C GLY A 238 -3.02 -15.77 -8.78
N ARG A 239 -3.85 -14.73 -8.69
CA ARG A 239 -4.37 -13.98 -9.83
C ARG A 239 -4.29 -12.48 -9.58
N VAL A 240 -4.18 -11.77 -10.69
CA VAL A 240 -4.19 -10.31 -10.75
C VAL A 240 -5.18 -9.88 -11.82
N ALA A 241 -6.01 -8.87 -11.51
CA ALA A 241 -6.89 -8.21 -12.46
C ALA A 241 -6.47 -6.76 -12.66
N VAL A 242 -6.53 -6.30 -13.90
CA VAL A 242 -6.37 -4.90 -14.29
C VAL A 242 -7.75 -4.39 -14.72
N GLU A 243 -8.20 -3.33 -14.08
CA GLU A 243 -9.55 -2.77 -14.29
C GLU A 243 -9.51 -1.24 -14.33
N PHE A 244 -10.53 -0.61 -14.93
CA PHE A 244 -10.62 0.83 -15.14
C PHE A 244 -11.92 1.40 -14.57
N ILE A 245 -11.91 2.69 -14.24
CA ILE A 245 -13.09 3.39 -13.68
C ILE A 245 -14.21 3.45 -14.71
N ARG A 246 -13.90 3.93 -15.92
CA ARG A 246 -14.91 4.12 -16.99
C ARG A 246 -15.32 2.76 -17.53
N ASP A 247 -16.61 2.48 -17.56
CA ASP A 247 -17.14 1.18 -18.00
C ASP A 247 -16.75 0.86 -19.44
N GLU A 248 -16.82 1.81 -20.36
CA GLU A 248 -16.42 1.64 -21.76
C GLU A 248 -14.95 1.26 -21.92
N GLU A 249 -14.07 1.85 -21.12
CA GLU A 249 -12.65 1.55 -21.10
C GLU A 249 -12.39 0.21 -20.44
N ASN A 250 -13.07 -0.04 -19.32
CA ASN A 250 -12.99 -1.29 -18.59
C ASN A 250 -13.39 -2.47 -19.47
N ASP A 251 -14.50 -2.39 -20.21
CA ASP A 251 -14.96 -3.47 -21.08
C ASP A 251 -13.99 -3.78 -22.22
N LYS A 252 -13.25 -2.81 -22.71
CA LYS A 252 -12.27 -2.98 -23.78
C LYS A 252 -10.91 -3.47 -23.29
N ARG A 253 -10.47 -3.05 -22.10
CA ARG A 253 -9.09 -3.18 -21.63
C ARG A 253 -8.93 -4.08 -20.41
N LYS A 254 -10.00 -4.35 -19.62
CA LYS A 254 -9.91 -5.20 -18.44
C LYS A 254 -9.42 -6.61 -18.80
N TYR A 255 -8.60 -7.16 -17.96
CA TYR A 255 -8.18 -8.55 -18.05
C TYR A 255 -7.71 -9.06 -16.69
N ALA A 256 -7.66 -10.38 -16.55
CA ALA A 256 -7.08 -11.04 -15.40
C ALA A 256 -6.12 -12.14 -15.86
N PHE A 257 -5.06 -12.34 -15.08
CA PHE A 257 -4.05 -13.35 -15.40
C PHE A 257 -3.60 -14.12 -14.16
N LYS A 258 -3.05 -15.29 -14.39
CA LYS A 258 -2.46 -16.15 -13.35
C LYS A 258 -1.01 -15.78 -13.13
N CYS A 259 -0.57 -15.75 -11.86
CA CYS A 259 0.81 -15.51 -11.45
C CYS A 259 1.09 -16.21 -10.11
N HIS A 260 2.33 -16.20 -9.64
CA HIS A 260 2.73 -16.81 -8.37
C HIS A 260 2.23 -18.26 -8.24
N ARG A 261 2.61 -19.07 -9.22
CA ARG A 261 2.25 -20.48 -9.31
C ARG A 261 3.48 -21.31 -9.63
N LYS A 262 3.52 -22.50 -9.07
CA LYS A 262 4.55 -23.50 -9.32
C LYS A 262 3.87 -24.76 -9.81
N THR A 263 4.34 -25.29 -10.94
CA THR A 263 3.97 -26.65 -11.37
C THR A 263 4.81 -27.62 -10.55
N ASP A 264 4.17 -28.52 -9.82
CA ASP A 264 4.88 -29.56 -9.10
C ASP A 264 5.03 -30.80 -10.00
N ASP A 265 6.21 -31.42 -9.95
CA ASP A 265 6.48 -32.58 -10.77
C ASP A 265 5.54 -33.75 -10.37
N ALA A 266 4.71 -34.14 -11.32
CA ALA A 266 4.04 -35.44 -11.50
C ALA A 266 2.91 -35.86 -10.55
N SER A 267 2.68 -35.31 -9.35
CA SER A 267 1.69 -35.93 -8.45
C SER A 267 0.67 -35.00 -7.76
N VAL A 268 0.87 -33.71 -7.69
CA VAL A 268 0.01 -32.80 -6.91
C VAL A 268 -0.68 -31.72 -7.74
N GLY A 269 -0.27 -31.49 -8.97
CA GLY A 269 -0.83 -30.44 -9.82
C GLY A 269 -0.14 -29.08 -9.65
N GLU A 270 -0.89 -27.99 -9.80
CA GLU A 270 -0.38 -26.62 -9.71
C GLU A 270 -0.51 -26.11 -8.27
N ILE A 271 0.60 -25.74 -7.64
CA ILE A 271 0.62 -25.04 -6.35
C ILE A 271 0.37 -23.57 -6.62
N VAL A 272 -0.60 -22.99 -5.93
CA VAL A 272 -1.06 -21.61 -6.08
C VAL A 272 -0.74 -20.84 -4.82
N TYR A 273 -0.01 -19.73 -4.98
CA TYR A 273 0.34 -18.87 -3.86
C TYR A 273 -0.48 -17.58 -3.90
N PRO A 274 -0.89 -17.04 -2.72
CA PRO A 274 -1.52 -15.74 -2.62
C PRO A 274 -0.62 -14.63 -3.15
N VAL A 275 -1.22 -13.60 -3.73
CA VAL A 275 -0.53 -12.35 -4.08
C VAL A 275 -0.82 -11.34 -2.98
N HIS A 276 0.16 -11.08 -2.12
CA HIS A 276 -0.03 -10.27 -0.94
C HIS A 276 0.13 -8.78 -1.19
N ALA A 277 0.97 -8.41 -2.16
CA ALA A 277 1.32 -7.01 -2.39
C ALA A 277 1.32 -6.67 -3.88
N VAL A 278 0.89 -5.45 -4.18
CA VAL A 278 0.97 -4.81 -5.50
C VAL A 278 1.43 -3.38 -5.31
N ALA A 279 2.34 -2.91 -6.17
CA ALA A 279 2.78 -1.53 -6.20
C ALA A 279 3.04 -1.07 -7.63
N PHE A 280 2.56 0.13 -8.01
CA PHE A 280 2.89 0.74 -9.29
C PHE A 280 4.22 1.48 -9.24
N HIS A 281 5.00 1.34 -10.30
CA HIS A 281 6.18 2.19 -10.51
C HIS A 281 5.70 3.61 -10.86
N PRO A 282 6.12 4.64 -10.08
CA PRO A 282 5.51 5.98 -10.15
C PRO A 282 5.75 6.71 -11.47
N VAL A 283 6.82 6.35 -12.19
CA VAL A 283 7.19 7.02 -13.46
C VAL A 283 6.69 6.23 -14.68
N HIS A 284 6.88 4.91 -14.68
CA HIS A 284 6.65 4.09 -15.88
C HIS A 284 5.23 3.51 -15.97
N GLY A 285 4.45 3.49 -14.87
CA GLY A 285 3.12 2.91 -14.84
C GLY A 285 3.09 1.38 -14.97
N THR A 286 4.24 0.72 -14.96
CA THR A 286 4.38 -0.71 -14.77
C THR A 286 4.17 -1.05 -13.30
N PHE A 287 3.89 -2.30 -12.96
CA PHE A 287 3.63 -2.64 -11.57
C PHE A 287 4.37 -3.91 -11.13
N ALA A 288 4.63 -3.98 -9.84
CA ALA A 288 5.22 -5.14 -9.19
C ALA A 288 4.15 -5.91 -8.40
N THR A 289 4.29 -7.24 -8.35
CA THR A 289 3.50 -8.12 -7.47
C THR A 289 4.43 -8.92 -6.57
N GLY A 290 4.05 -9.09 -5.30
CA GLY A 290 4.74 -9.93 -4.34
C GLY A 290 3.84 -11.06 -3.86
N GLY A 291 4.34 -12.28 -3.92
CA GLY A 291 3.54 -13.46 -3.59
C GLY A 291 4.08 -14.27 -2.42
N GLY A 292 3.26 -15.21 -1.96
CA GLY A 292 3.60 -16.21 -0.95
C GLY A 292 4.73 -17.16 -1.38
N ASP A 293 5.00 -17.25 -2.68
CA ASP A 293 6.11 -18.01 -3.25
C ASP A 293 7.49 -17.37 -3.04
N GLY A 294 7.54 -16.15 -2.46
CA GLY A 294 8.76 -15.41 -2.21
C GLY A 294 9.34 -14.69 -3.43
N TYR A 295 8.61 -14.59 -4.52
CA TYR A 295 9.05 -13.87 -5.71
C TYR A 295 8.40 -12.49 -5.82
N VAL A 296 9.15 -11.55 -6.42
CA VAL A 296 8.63 -10.28 -6.91
C VAL A 296 8.65 -10.32 -8.44
N ASN A 297 7.50 -10.08 -9.07
CA ASN A 297 7.37 -10.02 -10.52
C ASN A 297 7.01 -8.60 -10.96
N PHE A 298 7.61 -8.12 -12.05
CA PHE A 298 7.31 -6.84 -12.67
C PHE A 298 6.51 -7.05 -13.95
N TRP A 299 5.50 -6.21 -14.17
CA TRP A 299 4.52 -6.38 -15.22
C TRP A 299 4.31 -5.10 -16.01
N ASP A 300 4.24 -5.24 -17.32
CA ASP A 300 3.71 -4.23 -18.22
C ASP A 300 2.21 -4.52 -18.41
N GLY A 301 1.37 -3.68 -17.78
CA GLY A 301 -0.08 -3.84 -17.81
C GLY A 301 -0.68 -3.66 -19.20
N ASP A 302 -0.15 -2.74 -20.00
CA ASP A 302 -0.66 -2.46 -21.34
C ASP A 302 -0.22 -3.55 -22.33
N ALA A 303 1.03 -3.99 -22.29
CA ALA A 303 1.54 -5.08 -23.10
C ALA A 303 1.12 -6.48 -22.61
N LYS A 304 0.51 -6.57 -21.41
CA LYS A 304 0.09 -7.83 -20.76
C LYS A 304 1.24 -8.85 -20.63
N LYS A 305 2.42 -8.37 -20.26
CA LYS A 305 3.64 -9.19 -20.22
C LYS A 305 4.40 -8.99 -18.91
N ARG A 306 5.03 -10.09 -18.44
CA ARG A 306 6.03 -10.00 -17.39
C ARG A 306 7.32 -9.40 -17.96
N LEU A 307 7.84 -8.37 -17.30
CA LEU A 307 9.09 -7.72 -17.65
C LEU A 307 10.28 -8.40 -16.98
N PHE A 308 10.11 -8.72 -15.68
CA PHE A 308 11.18 -9.27 -14.86
C PHE A 308 10.61 -10.13 -13.72
N GLN A 309 11.38 -11.08 -13.25
CA GLN A 309 11.15 -11.83 -12.02
C GLN A 309 12.42 -11.77 -11.16
N SER A 310 12.27 -11.40 -9.89
CA SER A 310 13.38 -11.37 -8.96
C SER A 310 13.91 -12.78 -8.66
N PRO A 311 15.14 -12.93 -8.14
CA PRO A 311 15.51 -14.09 -7.35
C PRO A 311 14.53 -14.28 -6.17
N ARG A 312 14.38 -15.51 -5.69
CA ARG A 312 13.49 -15.82 -4.56
C ARG A 312 14.03 -15.17 -3.27
N TYR A 313 13.16 -14.48 -2.55
CA TYR A 313 13.41 -14.00 -1.19
C TYR A 313 13.25 -15.14 -0.18
N PRO A 314 13.76 -14.97 1.06
CA PRO A 314 13.76 -16.04 2.07
C PRO A 314 12.36 -16.60 2.38
N THR A 315 11.34 -15.77 2.35
CA THR A 315 9.95 -16.18 2.61
C THR A 315 8.96 -15.34 1.80
N SER A 316 7.67 -15.45 2.08
CA SER A 316 6.57 -14.71 1.43
C SER A 316 6.85 -13.20 1.37
N ILE A 317 6.38 -12.54 0.32
CA ILE A 317 6.46 -11.08 0.18
C ILE A 317 5.18 -10.47 0.74
N SER A 318 5.23 -9.87 1.93
CA SER A 318 4.07 -9.32 2.62
C SER A 318 3.71 -7.89 2.16
N ALA A 319 4.70 -7.08 1.79
CA ALA A 319 4.48 -5.71 1.35
C ALA A 319 5.52 -5.24 0.32
N LEU A 320 5.13 -4.30 -0.54
CA LEU A 320 5.94 -3.66 -1.57
C LEU A 320 5.67 -2.17 -1.61
N ALA A 321 6.71 -1.35 -1.78
CA ALA A 321 6.57 0.07 -2.09
C ALA A 321 7.71 0.56 -2.98
N PHE A 322 7.39 1.28 -4.05
CA PHE A 322 8.38 2.04 -4.80
C PHE A 322 8.67 3.37 -4.11
N SER A 323 9.92 3.83 -4.18
CA SER A 323 10.25 5.20 -3.84
C SER A 323 9.55 6.18 -4.78
N PRO A 324 9.33 7.45 -4.37
CA PRO A 324 8.64 8.45 -5.20
C PRO A 324 9.29 8.68 -6.57
N CYS A 325 10.61 8.57 -6.67
CA CYS A 325 11.36 8.64 -7.93
C CYS A 325 11.38 7.33 -8.72
N GLY A 326 10.96 6.22 -8.13
CA GLY A 326 10.97 4.90 -8.74
C GLY A 326 12.33 4.18 -8.71
N SER A 327 13.40 4.82 -8.23
CA SER A 327 14.74 4.24 -8.24
C SER A 327 14.94 3.09 -7.26
N LEU A 328 14.13 3.03 -6.20
CA LEU A 328 14.17 1.96 -5.19
C LEU A 328 12.82 1.24 -5.06
N LEU A 329 12.90 -0.05 -4.74
CA LEU A 329 11.77 -0.86 -4.29
C LEU A 329 12.06 -1.39 -2.89
N ALA A 330 11.21 -1.06 -1.91
CA ALA A 330 11.19 -1.70 -0.61
C ALA A 330 10.37 -2.99 -0.70
N ILE A 331 10.90 -4.07 -0.16
CA ILE A 331 10.34 -5.41 -0.23
C ILE A 331 10.35 -5.99 1.19
N ALA A 332 9.18 -6.20 1.76
CA ALA A 332 9.04 -6.91 3.02
C ALA A 332 8.95 -8.42 2.74
N SER A 333 9.95 -9.15 3.19
CA SER A 333 9.95 -10.61 3.17
C SER A 333 9.61 -11.09 4.57
N SER A 334 8.36 -11.52 4.76
CA SER A 334 7.81 -11.94 6.04
C SER A 334 6.97 -13.19 5.88
N TYR A 335 7.14 -14.12 6.81
CA TYR A 335 6.42 -15.39 6.78
C TYR A 335 4.92 -15.19 7.02
N ALA A 336 4.12 -15.57 6.04
CA ALA A 336 2.67 -15.40 6.09
C ALA A 336 1.91 -16.68 6.54
N HIS A 337 2.61 -17.64 7.17
CA HIS A 337 2.04 -18.89 7.69
C HIS A 337 1.38 -19.80 6.63
N GLU A 338 1.76 -19.67 5.37
CA GLU A 338 1.21 -20.44 4.24
C GLU A 338 1.79 -21.84 4.15
N GLU A 339 3.03 -22.03 4.57
CA GLU A 339 3.71 -23.32 4.64
C GLU A 339 3.97 -23.66 6.12
N ARG A 340 3.77 -24.93 6.49
CA ARG A 340 4.08 -25.40 7.85
C ARG A 340 5.58 -25.64 7.98
N GLU A 341 6.35 -24.56 7.94
CA GLU A 341 7.81 -24.66 8.14
C GLU A 341 8.13 -24.70 9.63
N ASN A 342 8.91 -25.71 10.04
CA ASN A 342 9.42 -25.84 11.41
C ASN A 342 10.52 -24.79 11.71
N ASN A 343 11.07 -24.13 10.69
CA ASN A 343 12.13 -23.15 10.82
C ASN A 343 11.69 -21.85 10.13
N LYS A 344 11.01 -20.97 10.89
CA LYS A 344 10.52 -19.68 10.40
C LYS A 344 11.74 -18.81 10.01
N PRO A 345 11.87 -18.39 8.72
CA PRO A 345 12.88 -17.42 8.35
C PRO A 345 12.67 -16.09 9.06
N GLU A 346 13.74 -15.35 9.30
CA GLU A 346 13.64 -14.01 9.87
C GLU A 346 12.85 -13.05 8.96
N ASP A 347 11.96 -12.29 9.57
CA ASP A 347 11.25 -11.21 8.91
C ASP A 347 12.21 -10.08 8.58
N ARG A 348 12.28 -9.67 7.31
CA ARG A 348 13.25 -8.67 6.84
C ARG A 348 12.63 -7.73 5.81
N VAL A 349 13.10 -6.50 5.81
CA VAL A 349 12.87 -5.54 4.74
C VAL A 349 14.13 -5.44 3.88
N PHE A 350 13.98 -5.62 2.59
CA PHE A 350 15.04 -5.46 1.60
C PHE A 350 14.80 -4.19 0.80
N LEU A 351 15.87 -3.47 0.51
CA LEU A 351 15.87 -2.41 -0.48
C LEU A 351 16.56 -2.90 -1.74
N ARG A 352 15.94 -2.65 -2.86
CA ARG A 352 16.42 -3.03 -4.17
C ARG A 352 16.38 -1.85 -5.11
N GLU A 353 17.47 -1.59 -5.80
CA GLU A 353 17.48 -0.67 -6.93
C GLU A 353 16.65 -1.23 -8.08
N THR A 354 15.86 -0.37 -8.70
CA THR A 354 15.06 -0.70 -9.89
C THR A 354 15.84 -0.27 -11.14
N ARG A 355 16.14 -1.24 -11.99
CA ARG A 355 16.82 -0.96 -13.25
C ARG A 355 15.79 -0.58 -14.31
N ALA A 356 16.13 0.41 -15.14
CA ALA A 356 15.25 0.86 -16.23
C ALA A 356 14.77 -0.29 -17.12
N GLU A 357 15.63 -1.24 -17.43
CA GLU A 357 15.32 -2.44 -18.25
C GLU A 357 14.25 -3.35 -17.65
N GLU A 358 14.06 -3.31 -16.33
CA GLU A 358 13.11 -4.15 -15.59
C GLU A 358 11.73 -3.50 -15.46
N VAL A 359 11.66 -2.17 -15.53
CA VAL A 359 10.43 -1.39 -15.25
C VAL A 359 9.92 -0.59 -16.43
N THR A 360 10.73 -0.37 -17.48
CA THR A 360 10.31 0.36 -18.68
C THR A 360 9.34 -0.49 -19.51
N PRO A 361 8.16 0.05 -19.91
CA PRO A 361 7.22 -0.63 -20.79
C PRO A 361 7.87 -1.08 -22.10
N LYS A 362 7.42 -2.21 -22.65
CA LYS A 362 7.97 -2.75 -23.92
C LYS A 362 7.69 -1.85 -25.11
N SER A 363 6.57 -1.13 -25.10
CA SER A 363 6.24 -0.15 -26.15
C SER A 363 7.20 1.03 -26.21
N ALA A 364 7.80 1.41 -25.07
CA ALA A 364 8.79 2.50 -25.01
C ALA A 364 10.20 2.08 -25.46
N LYS A 365 10.46 0.75 -25.61
CA LYS A 365 11.76 0.22 -26.04
C LYS A 365 11.93 0.17 -27.57
N THR A 366 10.85 0.44 -28.32
CA THR A 366 10.81 0.36 -29.80
C THR A 366 10.85 1.74 -30.48
N SER A 367 10.93 2.81 -29.73
CA SER A 367 11.12 4.18 -30.18
C SER A 367 12.49 4.70 -29.72
#